data_516711ee5c207a79ad4d7085846d03a4
#
_entry.id   516711ee5c207a79ad4d7085846d03a4
#
_cell.length_a   1.000
_cell.length_b   1.000
_cell.length_c   1.000
_cell.angle_alpha   90.00
_cell.angle_beta   90.00
_cell.angle_gamma   90.00
#
_symmetry.space_group_name_H-M   'P 1'
#
loop_
_entity.id
_entity.type
_entity.pdbx_description
1 polymer ?
#
loop_
_entity_poly.entity_id
_entity_poly.type
_entity_poly.pdbx_seq_one_letter_code
_entity_poly.pdbx_strand_id
1 'polypeptide(L)'
;RALTGPSTALIADAAIEPVTTDPAQSLPATVVSRDLDRDREVTVTDTSRILPLDIAGSIAATVFALGFGEAVIGRDISTTFPEAEGLPVVTSSGHAINSEAVLALRPSIVITDGTVGPTDVVLQLRDAGVTVVYV
;
A
#
# COMPACT_ATOMS: atom_id res chain seq x y z
N ARG A 1 35.10 23.15 -13.71
CA ARG A 1 34.39 24.42 -13.48
C ARG A 1 33.35 24.23 -12.37
N ALA A 2 33.45 25.03 -11.33
CA ALA A 2 32.45 25.06 -10.30
C ALA A 2 31.15 25.69 -10.80
N LEU A 3 30.00 25.09 -10.53
CA LEU A 3 28.70 25.70 -10.79
C LEU A 3 28.41 26.70 -9.66
N THR A 4 28.08 27.92 -10.02
CA THR A 4 27.76 29.00 -9.07
C THR A 4 26.33 29.49 -9.36
N GLY A 5 25.58 29.73 -8.30
CA GLY A 5 24.20 30.23 -8.38
C GLY A 5 23.14 29.21 -7.92
N PRO A 6 21.91 29.64 -7.78
CA PRO A 6 20.82 28.76 -7.43
C PRO A 6 20.60 27.73 -8.54
N SER A 7 20.42 26.47 -8.16
CA SER A 7 20.07 25.41 -9.08
C SER A 7 18.71 24.82 -8.66
N THR A 8 17.87 24.53 -9.64
CA THR A 8 16.59 23.87 -9.43
C THR A 8 16.72 22.41 -9.88
N ALA A 9 16.50 21.49 -8.97
CA ALA A 9 16.34 20.08 -9.34
C ALA A 9 14.97 19.91 -10.01
N LEU A 10 14.97 19.38 -11.21
CA LEU A 10 13.75 19.06 -11.94
C LEU A 10 13.57 17.55 -11.88
N ILE A 11 12.42 17.11 -11.37
CA ILE A 11 11.97 15.74 -11.54
C ILE A 11 11.22 15.70 -12.86
N ALA A 12 11.83 15.10 -13.86
CA ALA A 12 11.27 15.05 -15.21
C ALA A 12 10.09 14.06 -15.29
N ASP A 13 10.09 13.05 -14.45
CA ASP A 13 9.06 12.02 -14.40
C ASP A 13 8.89 11.52 -12.98
N ALA A 14 7.66 11.56 -12.47
CA ALA A 14 7.27 11.03 -11.16
C ALA A 14 6.61 9.64 -11.29
N ALA A 15 6.55 9.08 -12.50
CA ALA A 15 5.98 7.78 -12.76
C ALA A 15 6.84 6.66 -12.15
N ILE A 16 6.19 5.59 -11.74
CA ILE A 16 6.85 4.40 -11.20
C ILE A 16 6.97 3.38 -12.31
N GLU A 17 8.19 3.10 -12.75
CA GLU A 17 8.46 2.04 -13.70
C GLU A 17 8.61 0.71 -12.98
N PRO A 18 7.76 -0.29 -13.27
CA PRO A 18 7.90 -1.60 -12.66
C PRO A 18 9.16 -2.31 -13.14
N VAL A 19 9.83 -3.00 -12.23
CA VAL A 19 11.02 -3.82 -12.55
C VAL A 19 10.66 -5.06 -13.37
N THR A 20 9.39 -5.44 -13.39
CA THR A 20 8.83 -6.51 -14.22
C THR A 20 7.35 -6.27 -14.46
N THR A 21 6.85 -6.74 -15.59
CA THR A 21 5.41 -6.70 -15.92
C THR A 21 4.71 -8.04 -15.65
N ASP A 22 5.48 -9.08 -15.33
CA ASP A 22 4.97 -10.42 -15.01
C ASP A 22 5.70 -10.95 -13.76
N PRO A 23 5.36 -10.42 -12.56
CA PRO A 23 6.03 -10.83 -11.34
C PRO A 23 5.65 -12.26 -10.97
N ALA A 24 6.67 -13.11 -10.79
CA ALA A 24 6.48 -14.45 -10.29
C ALA A 24 6.10 -14.42 -8.81
N GLN A 25 5.11 -15.22 -8.43
CA GLN A 25 4.73 -15.42 -7.05
C GLN A 25 4.40 -16.88 -6.77
N SER A 26 4.56 -17.26 -5.52
CA SER A 26 4.22 -18.59 -5.04
C SER A 26 3.28 -18.48 -3.84
N LEU A 27 2.04 -18.88 -4.03
CA LEU A 27 1.00 -18.86 -3.00
C LEU A 27 0.48 -20.28 -2.72
N PRO A 28 0.07 -20.60 -1.50
CA PRO A 28 0.08 -19.73 -0.32
C PRO A 28 1.49 -19.42 0.18
N ALA A 29 1.67 -18.25 0.77
CA ALA A 29 2.92 -17.85 1.41
C ALA A 29 2.65 -17.43 2.85
N THR A 30 3.43 -17.97 3.79
CA THR A 30 3.38 -17.53 5.18
C THR A 30 4.46 -16.48 5.42
N VAL A 31 4.04 -15.32 5.89
CA VAL A 31 4.91 -14.18 6.17
C VAL A 31 4.79 -13.76 7.63
N VAL A 32 5.82 -13.09 8.14
CA VAL A 32 5.76 -12.50 9.48
C VAL A 32 5.19 -11.09 9.35
N SER A 33 4.01 -10.88 9.92
CA SER A 33 3.41 -9.57 10.08
C SER A 33 4.00 -8.89 11.32
N ARG A 34 4.53 -7.68 11.14
CA ARG A 34 5.11 -6.86 12.20
C ARG A 34 4.02 -6.06 12.92
N ASP A 35 3.08 -6.77 13.53
CA ASP A 35 1.98 -6.13 14.25
C ASP A 35 2.50 -5.23 15.37
N LEU A 36 1.78 -4.18 15.70
CA LEU A 36 2.25 -3.16 16.64
C LEU A 36 2.49 -3.67 18.06
N ASP A 37 1.82 -4.76 18.43
CA ASP A 37 1.94 -5.39 19.76
C ASP A 37 2.91 -6.58 19.76
N ARG A 38 3.02 -7.29 18.64
CA ARG A 38 3.88 -8.48 18.50
C ARG A 38 3.96 -8.93 17.05
N ASP A 39 4.99 -9.68 16.72
CA ASP A 39 5.08 -10.38 15.45
C ASP A 39 4.03 -11.52 15.39
N ARG A 40 3.47 -11.70 14.21
CA ARG A 40 2.44 -12.72 13.95
C ARG A 40 2.67 -13.37 12.60
N GLU A 41 2.53 -14.68 12.51
CA GLU A 41 2.50 -15.35 11.21
C GLU A 41 1.14 -15.12 10.53
N VAL A 42 1.18 -14.73 9.26
CA VAL A 42 0.00 -14.56 8.40
C VAL A 42 0.20 -15.34 7.12
N THR A 43 -0.75 -16.17 6.77
CA THR A 43 -0.74 -16.90 5.49
C THR A 43 -1.50 -16.10 4.44
N VAL A 44 -0.80 -15.70 3.39
CA VAL A 44 -1.35 -15.00 2.23
C VAL A 44 -1.70 -16.03 1.16
N THR A 45 -2.97 -16.06 0.77
CA THR A 45 -3.48 -17.01 -0.23
C THR A 45 -3.89 -16.34 -1.53
N ASP A 46 -4.08 -15.03 -1.54
CA ASP A 46 -4.59 -14.27 -2.68
C ASP A 46 -4.01 -12.86 -2.69
N THR A 47 -3.40 -12.47 -3.79
CA THR A 47 -2.84 -11.13 -4.03
C THR A 47 -3.51 -10.45 -5.23
N SER A 48 -4.70 -10.87 -5.60
CA SER A 48 -5.41 -10.30 -6.77
C SER A 48 -6.02 -8.93 -6.50
N ARG A 49 -6.20 -8.55 -5.23
CA ARG A 49 -6.79 -7.27 -4.82
C ARG A 49 -6.01 -6.69 -3.64
N ILE A 50 -4.99 -5.90 -3.94
CA ILE A 50 -4.05 -5.37 -2.94
C ILE A 50 -4.46 -3.95 -2.52
N LEU A 51 -4.50 -3.71 -1.22
CA LEU A 51 -4.71 -2.38 -0.64
C LEU A 51 -3.49 -1.98 0.19
N PRO A 52 -2.55 -1.22 -0.38
CA PRO A 52 -1.38 -0.71 0.33
C PRO A 52 -1.70 0.59 1.05
N LEU A 53 -1.44 0.67 2.35
CA LEU A 53 -1.80 1.82 3.18
C LEU A 53 -0.64 2.26 4.09
N ASP A 54 -0.07 3.40 3.80
CA ASP A 54 0.87 4.13 4.64
C ASP A 54 0.77 5.64 4.37
N ILE A 55 1.18 6.46 5.33
CA ILE A 55 1.07 7.92 5.21
C ILE A 55 2.05 8.54 4.21
N ALA A 56 3.07 7.81 3.79
CA ALA A 56 4.08 8.27 2.83
C ALA A 56 3.82 7.80 1.40
N GLY A 57 2.90 6.83 1.19
CA GLY A 57 2.67 6.21 -0.11
C GLY A 57 3.78 5.25 -0.57
N SER A 58 4.72 4.92 0.30
CA SER A 58 5.90 4.11 -0.04
C SER A 58 5.57 2.64 -0.27
N ILE A 59 4.60 2.10 0.48
CA ILE A 59 4.14 0.71 0.27
C ILE A 59 3.48 0.59 -1.10
N ALA A 60 2.59 1.52 -1.45
CA ALA A 60 1.97 1.55 -2.77
C ALA A 60 3.01 1.66 -3.88
N ALA A 61 3.96 2.59 -3.76
CA ALA A 61 5.06 2.75 -4.71
C ALA A 61 5.86 1.46 -4.90
N THR A 62 6.15 0.75 -3.82
CA THR A 62 6.86 -0.53 -3.84
C THR A 62 6.06 -1.61 -4.56
N VAL A 63 4.75 -1.72 -4.28
CA VAL A 63 3.85 -2.69 -4.92
C VAL A 63 3.80 -2.44 -6.43
N PHE A 64 3.67 -1.19 -6.86
CA PHE A 64 3.71 -0.83 -8.28
C PHE A 64 5.07 -1.14 -8.92
N ALA A 65 6.17 -0.80 -8.24
CA ALA A 65 7.53 -1.06 -8.73
C ALA A 65 7.81 -2.57 -8.89
N LEU A 66 7.22 -3.41 -8.06
CA LEU A 66 7.33 -4.86 -8.16
C LEU A 66 6.45 -5.47 -9.25
N GLY A 67 5.65 -4.68 -9.97
CA GLY A 67 4.82 -5.13 -11.07
C GLY A 67 3.41 -5.57 -10.68
N PHE A 68 2.94 -5.27 -9.46
CA PHE A 68 1.60 -5.61 -9.00
C PHE A 68 0.60 -4.44 -9.08
N GLY A 69 0.93 -3.38 -9.79
CA GLY A 69 0.10 -2.17 -9.86
C GLY A 69 -1.34 -2.41 -10.31
N GLU A 70 -1.56 -3.34 -11.25
CA GLU A 70 -2.91 -3.68 -11.72
C GLU A 70 -3.78 -4.35 -10.65
N ALA A 71 -3.17 -4.95 -9.63
CA ALA A 71 -3.88 -5.55 -8.51
C ALA A 71 -4.23 -4.54 -7.40
N VAL A 72 -3.68 -3.33 -7.43
CA VAL A 72 -3.95 -2.29 -6.44
C VAL A 72 -5.34 -1.70 -6.66
N ILE A 73 -6.18 -1.73 -5.61
CA ILE A 73 -7.60 -1.39 -5.71
C ILE A 73 -8.00 -0.10 -5.03
N GLY A 74 -7.10 0.50 -4.27
CA GLY A 74 -7.36 1.73 -3.53
C GLY A 74 -6.06 2.32 -3.01
N ARG A 75 -6.16 3.48 -2.36
CA ARG A 75 -5.00 4.22 -1.88
C ARG A 75 -5.28 5.03 -0.64
N ASP A 76 -4.23 5.35 0.09
CA ASP A 76 -4.25 6.45 1.06
C ASP A 76 -4.27 7.81 0.34
N ILE A 77 -4.79 8.82 1.00
CA ILE A 77 -4.87 10.18 0.45
C ILE A 77 -3.51 10.76 0.04
N SER A 78 -2.42 10.32 0.67
CA SER A 78 -1.06 10.77 0.36
C SER A 78 -0.40 10.03 -0.80
N THR A 79 -0.99 8.95 -1.27
CA THR A 79 -0.47 8.20 -2.42
C THR A 79 -0.85 8.91 -3.71
N THR A 80 0.06 9.73 -4.24
CA THR A 80 -0.25 10.71 -5.29
C THR A 80 0.61 10.58 -6.56
N PHE A 81 1.39 9.52 -6.70
CA PHE A 81 2.11 9.29 -7.95
C PHE A 81 1.13 8.97 -9.09
N PRO A 82 1.50 9.26 -10.37
CA PRO A 82 0.56 9.25 -11.50
C PRO A 82 -0.27 7.98 -11.65
N GLU A 83 0.33 6.80 -11.48
CA GLU A 83 -0.32 5.51 -11.66
C GLU A 83 -1.41 5.23 -10.61
N ALA A 84 -1.33 5.90 -9.46
CA ALA A 84 -2.31 5.74 -8.38
C ALA A 84 -3.45 6.76 -8.43
N GLU A 85 -3.35 7.79 -9.27
CA GLU A 85 -4.26 8.95 -9.25
C GLU A 85 -5.73 8.58 -9.42
N GLY A 86 -6.03 7.58 -10.24
CA GLY A 86 -7.40 7.11 -10.49
C GLY A 86 -7.98 6.16 -9.45
N LEU A 87 -7.20 5.77 -8.43
CA LEU A 87 -7.65 4.79 -7.44
C LEU A 87 -8.54 5.44 -6.37
N PRO A 88 -9.56 4.73 -5.86
CA PRO A 88 -10.37 5.20 -4.75
C PRO A 88 -9.53 5.50 -3.51
N VAL A 89 -9.77 6.64 -2.87
CA VAL A 89 -9.15 7.02 -1.60
C VAL A 89 -9.97 6.41 -0.45
N VAL A 90 -9.30 5.67 0.44
CA VAL A 90 -9.95 4.99 1.57
C VAL A 90 -9.60 5.61 2.92
N THR A 91 -8.85 6.70 2.93
CA THR A 91 -8.49 7.44 4.15
C THR A 91 -8.91 8.89 4.05
N SER A 92 -9.10 9.53 5.21
CA SER A 92 -9.35 10.96 5.32
C SER A 92 -8.04 11.78 5.31
N SER A 93 -8.14 13.09 5.35
CA SER A 93 -6.99 14.01 5.45
C SER A 93 -6.11 13.78 6.69
N GLY A 94 -6.64 13.17 7.74
CA GLY A 94 -5.88 12.75 8.92
C GLY A 94 -5.41 11.29 8.85
N HIS A 95 -5.42 10.67 7.69
CA HIS A 95 -5.07 9.26 7.47
C HIS A 95 -5.91 8.27 8.29
N ALA A 96 -7.13 8.67 8.67
CA ALA A 96 -8.08 7.77 9.31
C ALA A 96 -8.74 6.89 8.25
N ILE A 97 -8.73 5.58 8.49
CA ILE A 97 -9.28 4.59 7.57
C ILE A 97 -10.82 4.65 7.60
N ASN A 98 -11.42 4.69 6.43
CA ASN A 98 -12.84 4.45 6.25
C ASN A 98 -13.07 2.94 6.03
N SER A 99 -13.46 2.24 7.09
CA SER A 99 -13.64 0.80 7.06
C SER A 99 -14.70 0.32 6.06
N GLU A 100 -15.77 1.09 5.89
CA GLU A 100 -16.82 0.76 4.92
C GLU A 100 -16.30 0.85 3.49
N ALA A 101 -15.52 1.88 3.17
CA ALA A 101 -14.88 2.02 1.87
C ALA A 101 -13.90 0.87 1.58
N VAL A 102 -13.11 0.48 2.59
CA VAL A 102 -12.19 -0.66 2.47
C VAL A 102 -12.95 -1.95 2.21
N LEU A 103 -13.98 -2.24 3.00
CA LEU A 103 -14.77 -3.48 2.85
C LEU A 103 -15.52 -3.52 1.52
N ALA A 104 -16.01 -2.37 1.04
CA ALA A 104 -16.66 -2.28 -0.27
C ALA A 104 -15.73 -2.61 -1.44
N LEU A 105 -14.45 -2.34 -1.31
CA LEU A 105 -13.42 -2.69 -2.31
C LEU A 105 -13.06 -4.18 -2.30
N ARG A 106 -13.42 -4.92 -1.27
CA ARG A 106 -13.12 -6.36 -1.11
C ARG A 106 -11.64 -6.68 -1.31
N PRO A 107 -10.73 -6.12 -0.52
CA PRO A 107 -9.32 -6.44 -0.64
C PRO A 107 -9.06 -7.91 -0.28
N SER A 108 -8.19 -8.57 -1.04
CA SER A 108 -7.65 -9.88 -0.67
C SER A 108 -6.53 -9.76 0.34
N ILE A 109 -5.84 -8.61 0.35
CA ILE A 109 -4.78 -8.30 1.31
C ILE A 109 -4.69 -6.79 1.51
N VAL A 110 -4.53 -6.39 2.77
CA VAL A 110 -4.11 -5.04 3.18
C VAL A 110 -2.67 -5.11 3.66
N ILE A 111 -1.81 -4.26 3.12
CA ILE A 111 -0.42 -4.13 3.53
C ILE A 111 -0.25 -2.75 4.15
N THR A 112 0.20 -2.68 5.38
CA THR A 112 0.35 -1.42 6.12
C THR A 112 1.60 -1.44 7.00
N ASP A 113 2.09 -0.27 7.38
CA ASP A 113 3.18 -0.11 8.36
C ASP A 113 2.71 0.41 9.72
N GLY A 114 1.38 0.53 9.90
CA GLY A 114 0.78 1.04 11.12
C GLY A 114 0.70 2.56 11.22
N THR A 115 1.11 3.30 10.20
CA THR A 115 1.04 4.79 10.19
C THR A 115 -0.34 5.32 9.85
N VAL A 116 -1.19 4.52 9.23
CA VAL A 116 -2.61 4.84 9.04
C VAL A 116 -3.43 4.17 10.14
N GLY A 117 -4.54 4.79 10.53
CA GLY A 117 -5.27 4.26 11.67
C GLY A 117 -6.73 4.69 11.73
N PRO A 118 -7.34 4.58 12.90
CA PRO A 118 -6.76 4.04 14.15
C PRO A 118 -6.51 2.53 14.07
N THR A 119 -5.61 2.04 14.90
CA THR A 119 -5.18 0.62 14.93
C THR A 119 -6.34 -0.35 15.13
N ASP A 120 -7.29 -0.01 15.98
CA ASP A 120 -8.48 -0.84 16.25
C ASP A 120 -9.35 -1.03 14.99
N VAL A 121 -9.41 -0.05 14.10
CA VAL A 121 -10.10 -0.19 12.80
C VAL A 121 -9.37 -1.20 11.92
N VAL A 122 -8.05 -1.19 11.89
CA VAL A 122 -7.26 -2.18 11.13
C VAL A 122 -7.49 -3.58 11.67
N LEU A 123 -7.52 -3.73 13.00
CA LEU A 123 -7.82 -5.02 13.65
C LEU A 123 -9.25 -5.49 13.36
N GLN A 124 -10.22 -4.58 13.30
CA GLN A 124 -11.60 -4.90 12.91
C GLN A 124 -11.68 -5.43 11.47
N LEU A 125 -10.87 -4.91 10.55
CA LEU A 125 -10.80 -5.46 9.19
C LEU A 125 -10.34 -6.92 9.20
N ARG A 126 -9.35 -7.24 10.03
CA ARG A 126 -8.87 -8.62 10.21
C ARG A 126 -9.97 -9.53 10.80
N ASP A 127 -10.73 -9.06 11.79
CA ASP A 127 -11.85 -9.76 12.37
C ASP A 127 -12.98 -9.97 11.34
N ALA A 128 -13.13 -9.08 10.38
CA ALA A 128 -14.07 -9.22 9.26
C ALA A 128 -13.58 -10.18 8.16
N GLY A 129 -12.43 -10.82 8.34
CA GLY A 129 -11.89 -11.82 7.42
C GLY A 129 -10.91 -11.26 6.38
N VAL A 130 -10.51 -9.99 6.49
CA VAL A 130 -9.50 -9.39 5.61
C VAL A 130 -8.11 -9.81 6.06
N THR A 131 -7.29 -10.30 5.14
CA THR A 131 -5.88 -10.57 5.40
C THR A 131 -5.13 -9.25 5.55
N VAL A 132 -4.54 -9.01 6.71
CA VAL A 132 -3.76 -7.80 7.01
C VAL A 132 -2.34 -8.17 7.37
N VAL A 133 -1.37 -7.56 6.70
CA VAL A 133 0.06 -7.73 6.94
C VAL A 133 0.68 -6.38 7.28
N TYR A 134 1.35 -6.32 8.41
CA TYR A 134 2.19 -5.19 8.81
C TYR A 134 3.64 -5.44 8.36
N VAL A 135 4.25 -4.45 7.73
CA VAL A 135 5.63 -4.48 7.24
C VAL A 135 6.55 -3.57 8.02
#